data_e1cf7b9ee39d7dbaec94a05973cd1391
#
_entry.id   e1cf7b9ee39d7dbaec94a05973cd1391
#
_cell.length_a   1.000
_cell.length_b   1.000
_cell.length_c   1.000
_cell.angle_alpha   90.00
_cell.angle_beta   90.00
_cell.angle_gamma   90.00
#
_symmetry.space_group_name_H-M   'P 1'
#
loop_
_entity.id
_entity.type
_entity.pdbx_description
1 polymer ?
#
loop_
_entity_poly.entity_id
_entity_poly.type
_entity_poly.pdbx_seq_one_letter_code
_entity_poly.pdbx_strand_id
1 'polypeptide(L)'
;MDNYLILSKAIGDAFEPQLDEFIDSVNFDINAEFSKKFERKMDKLIWRRNKPYFNLICTGGRRAACIAAVVIILSASSLSVEAVREAVHDFFMSIFEDHTAVSVNSDTEKDYPATIEEEYAISNLPDGFELSDYNRDSGTIFAAYFNGDKYIFFEQFVHDSYLGYYDNEHSELEYYTDESGQEYLIQSTNHDFCISWDNGEYIFKITSNLNKKDTLSLCKSTKSK
;
A
#
# COMPACT_ATOMS: atom_id res chain seq x y z
N MET A 1 1.83 -39.60 -45.58
CA MET A 1 2.13 -38.18 -45.69
C MET A 1 1.77 -37.59 -47.06
N ASP A 2 1.56 -38.44 -48.05
CA ASP A 2 1.31 -38.00 -49.44
C ASP A 2 -0.13 -37.56 -49.76
N ASN A 3 -1.14 -38.06 -49.04
CA ASN A 3 -2.53 -37.75 -49.32
C ASN A 3 -2.91 -36.26 -49.05
N TYR A 4 -2.23 -35.62 -48.11
CA TYR A 4 -2.45 -34.21 -47.80
C TYR A 4 -1.91 -33.30 -48.90
N LEU A 5 -0.78 -33.65 -49.49
CA LEU A 5 -0.17 -32.90 -50.59
C LEU A 5 -1.00 -33.03 -51.86
N ILE A 6 -1.54 -34.22 -52.13
CA ILE A 6 -2.42 -34.48 -53.29
C ILE A 6 -3.73 -33.72 -53.14
N LEU A 7 -4.32 -33.71 -51.95
CA LEU A 7 -5.58 -33.00 -51.69
C LEU A 7 -5.37 -31.47 -51.76
N SER A 8 -4.30 -30.95 -51.18
CA SER A 8 -3.94 -29.52 -51.22
C SER A 8 -3.72 -29.05 -52.65
N LYS A 9 -3.06 -29.88 -53.49
CA LYS A 9 -2.85 -29.56 -54.89
C LYS A 9 -4.15 -29.63 -55.70
N ALA A 10 -5.00 -30.63 -55.47
CA ALA A 10 -6.30 -30.75 -56.13
C ALA A 10 -7.25 -29.60 -55.81
N ILE A 11 -7.22 -29.14 -54.54
CA ILE A 11 -7.98 -27.96 -54.12
C ILE A 11 -7.43 -26.69 -54.77
N GLY A 12 -6.10 -26.49 -54.85
CA GLY A 12 -5.47 -25.39 -55.55
C GLY A 12 -5.89 -25.34 -57.00
N ASP A 13 -5.69 -26.46 -57.72
CA ASP A 13 -6.02 -26.58 -59.16
C ASP A 13 -7.53 -26.34 -59.44
N ALA A 14 -8.41 -26.70 -58.50
CA ALA A 14 -9.86 -26.50 -58.64
C ALA A 14 -10.31 -25.04 -58.41
N PHE A 15 -9.58 -24.30 -57.58
CA PHE A 15 -9.94 -22.91 -57.24
C PHE A 15 -9.15 -21.85 -58.04
N GLU A 16 -8.03 -22.24 -58.67
CA GLU A 16 -7.19 -21.33 -59.46
C GLU A 16 -7.97 -20.61 -60.57
N PRO A 17 -8.83 -21.29 -61.41
CA PRO A 17 -9.60 -20.62 -62.41
C PRO A 17 -10.63 -19.61 -61.84
N GLN A 18 -11.20 -19.92 -60.67
CA GLN A 18 -12.17 -19.04 -59.99
C GLN A 18 -11.47 -17.84 -59.36
N LEU A 19 -10.24 -18.02 -58.89
CA LEU A 19 -9.44 -16.93 -58.37
C LEU A 19 -8.99 -15.99 -59.47
N ASP A 20 -8.59 -16.51 -60.62
CA ASP A 20 -8.21 -15.69 -61.79
C ASP A 20 -9.40 -14.92 -62.33
N GLU A 21 -10.58 -15.56 -62.46
CA GLU A 21 -11.83 -14.89 -62.84
C GLU A 21 -12.22 -13.80 -61.82
N PHE A 22 -12.02 -14.04 -60.54
CA PHE A 22 -12.27 -13.05 -59.47
C PHE A 22 -11.28 -11.88 -59.57
N ILE A 23 -9.98 -12.16 -59.76
CA ILE A 23 -8.94 -11.15 -59.90
C ILE A 23 -9.20 -10.28 -61.12
N ASP A 24 -9.59 -10.88 -62.25
CA ASP A 24 -9.91 -10.15 -63.47
C ASP A 24 -11.22 -9.33 -63.36
N SER A 25 -12.16 -9.77 -62.53
CA SER A 25 -13.42 -9.09 -62.28
C SER A 25 -13.27 -7.93 -61.29
N VAL A 26 -12.25 -7.96 -60.42
CA VAL A 26 -11.95 -6.86 -59.48
C VAL A 26 -11.10 -5.81 -60.22
N ASN A 27 -11.73 -4.75 -60.67
CA ASN A 27 -11.04 -3.59 -61.20
C ASN A 27 -10.25 -2.92 -60.08
N PHE A 28 -8.99 -3.36 -59.85
CA PHE A 28 -8.11 -2.73 -58.90
C PHE A 28 -7.82 -1.32 -59.40
N ASP A 29 -8.52 -0.35 -58.86
CA ASP A 29 -8.18 1.06 -59.07
C ASP A 29 -6.85 1.34 -58.36
N ILE A 30 -5.74 1.09 -59.09
CA ILE A 30 -4.36 1.27 -58.60
C ILE A 30 -4.10 2.72 -58.15
N ASN A 31 -4.99 3.62 -58.49
CA ASN A 31 -4.95 5.04 -58.13
C ASN A 31 -5.86 5.39 -56.95
N ALA A 32 -6.37 4.42 -56.22
CA ALA A 32 -7.14 4.68 -55.02
C ALA A 32 -6.29 5.41 -53.98
N GLU A 33 -6.49 6.72 -53.87
CA GLU A 33 -5.85 7.52 -52.86
C GLU A 33 -6.42 7.12 -51.46
N PHE A 34 -5.54 6.76 -50.59
CA PHE A 34 -5.93 6.54 -49.20
C PHE A 34 -6.45 7.83 -48.56
N SER A 35 -7.43 7.70 -47.67
CA SER A 35 -7.91 8.88 -46.96
C SER A 35 -6.76 9.54 -46.17
N LYS A 36 -6.71 10.87 -46.14
CA LYS A 36 -5.70 11.63 -45.36
C LYS A 36 -5.59 11.20 -43.89
N LYS A 37 -6.68 10.67 -43.34
CA LYS A 37 -6.71 10.13 -41.96
C LYS A 37 -5.96 8.78 -41.86
N PHE A 38 -6.05 7.95 -42.90
CA PHE A 38 -5.35 6.66 -42.97
C PHE A 38 -3.85 6.89 -43.14
N GLU A 39 -3.46 7.77 -44.10
CA GLU A 39 -2.04 8.14 -44.34
C GLU A 39 -1.37 8.64 -43.06
N ARG A 40 -1.99 9.61 -42.35
CA ARG A 40 -1.45 10.10 -41.07
C ARG A 40 -1.30 9.01 -40.02
N LYS A 41 -2.19 8.00 -39.97
CA LYS A 41 -2.05 6.87 -39.06
C LYS A 41 -0.90 5.97 -39.47
N MET A 42 -0.75 5.68 -40.76
CA MET A 42 0.35 4.84 -41.28
C MET A 42 1.70 5.52 -41.07
N ASP A 43 1.84 6.80 -41.41
CA ASP A 43 3.06 7.58 -41.17
C ASP A 43 3.47 7.54 -39.68
N LYS A 44 2.49 7.70 -38.79
CA LYS A 44 2.75 7.64 -37.34
C LYS A 44 3.19 6.26 -36.88
N LEU A 45 2.65 5.19 -37.48
CA LEU A 45 3.05 3.80 -37.18
C LEU A 45 4.46 3.51 -37.72
N ILE A 46 4.76 3.91 -38.94
CA ILE A 46 6.07 3.76 -39.56
C ILE A 46 7.13 4.54 -38.77
N TRP A 47 6.85 5.79 -38.42
CA TRP A 47 7.74 6.61 -37.61
C TRP A 47 8.04 5.96 -36.23
N ARG A 48 7.01 5.40 -35.58
CA ARG A 48 7.18 4.70 -34.30
C ARG A 48 8.02 3.43 -34.45
N ARG A 49 7.77 2.63 -35.51
CA ARG A 49 8.49 1.39 -35.76
C ARG A 49 9.99 1.63 -36.00
N ASN A 50 10.37 2.73 -36.59
CA ASN A 50 11.76 3.09 -36.89
C ASN A 50 12.55 3.61 -35.68
N LYS A 51 11.93 3.72 -34.49
CA LYS A 51 12.64 4.12 -33.28
C LYS A 51 13.42 2.95 -32.68
N PRO A 52 14.68 3.17 -32.22
CA PRO A 52 15.53 2.08 -31.69
C PRO A 52 14.92 1.39 -30.47
N TYR A 53 14.11 2.10 -29.69
CA TYR A 53 13.42 1.55 -28.51
C TYR A 53 12.06 0.90 -28.82
N PHE A 54 11.63 0.84 -30.08
CA PHE A 54 10.32 0.28 -30.45
C PHE A 54 10.13 -1.15 -29.95
N ASN A 55 11.15 -1.99 -30.07
CA ASN A 55 11.10 -3.38 -29.64
C ASN A 55 10.91 -3.55 -28.12
N LEU A 56 11.33 -2.55 -27.35
CA LEU A 56 11.18 -2.54 -25.88
C LEU A 56 9.77 -2.12 -25.45
N ILE A 57 9.12 -1.24 -26.22
CA ILE A 57 7.84 -0.62 -25.83
C ILE A 57 6.69 -0.88 -26.81
N CYS A 58 6.82 -1.86 -27.72
CA CYS A 58 5.83 -2.11 -28.77
C CYS A 58 4.50 -2.67 -28.24
N THR A 59 4.51 -3.37 -27.10
CA THR A 59 3.30 -3.94 -26.49
C THR A 59 2.96 -3.25 -25.16
N GLY A 60 1.67 -3.28 -24.77
CA GLY A 60 1.21 -2.71 -23.51
C GLY A 60 1.94 -3.28 -22.30
N GLY A 61 2.14 -4.60 -22.24
CA GLY A 61 2.87 -5.28 -21.16
C GLY A 61 4.34 -4.85 -21.06
N ARG A 62 5.03 -4.67 -22.19
CA ARG A 62 6.43 -4.20 -22.18
C ARG A 62 6.55 -2.75 -21.72
N ARG A 63 5.57 -1.89 -22.05
CA ARG A 63 5.51 -0.52 -21.52
C ARG A 63 5.33 -0.50 -20.02
N ALA A 64 4.39 -1.30 -19.53
CA ALA A 64 4.16 -1.44 -18.08
C ALA A 64 5.42 -1.94 -17.36
N ALA A 65 6.11 -2.93 -17.92
CA ALA A 65 7.37 -3.43 -17.35
C ALA A 65 8.49 -2.37 -17.34
N CYS A 66 8.63 -1.56 -18.41
CA CYS A 66 9.61 -0.48 -18.42
C CYS A 66 9.26 0.61 -17.38
N ILE A 67 8.00 0.99 -17.24
CA ILE A 67 7.55 1.95 -16.25
C ILE A 67 7.82 1.41 -14.85
N ALA A 68 7.46 0.15 -14.58
CA ALA A 68 7.72 -0.50 -13.30
C ALA A 68 9.21 -0.54 -12.96
N ALA A 69 10.08 -0.88 -13.92
CA ALA A 69 11.54 -0.88 -13.72
C ALA A 69 12.07 0.53 -13.38
N VAL A 70 11.59 1.57 -14.06
CA VAL A 70 11.98 2.97 -13.77
C VAL A 70 11.50 3.38 -12.38
N VAL A 71 10.26 3.04 -12.01
CA VAL A 71 9.73 3.33 -10.67
C VAL A 71 10.56 2.62 -9.59
N ILE A 72 10.89 1.34 -9.77
CA ILE A 72 11.73 0.59 -8.82
C ILE A 72 13.12 1.23 -8.67
N ILE A 73 13.77 1.62 -9.78
CA ILE A 73 15.10 2.24 -9.75
C ILE A 73 15.04 3.60 -9.05
N LEU A 74 14.03 4.42 -9.35
CA LEU A 74 13.84 5.72 -8.70
C LEU A 74 13.52 5.57 -7.22
N SER A 75 12.67 4.61 -6.84
CA SER A 75 12.35 4.33 -5.44
C SER A 75 13.58 3.84 -4.66
N ALA A 76 14.35 2.89 -5.22
CA ALA A 76 15.56 2.38 -4.56
C ALA A 76 16.65 3.45 -4.40
N SER A 77 16.79 4.37 -5.36
CA SER A 77 17.78 5.46 -5.27
C SER A 77 17.31 6.61 -4.37
N SER A 78 16.02 6.81 -4.21
CA SER A 78 15.46 7.89 -3.39
C SER A 78 15.34 7.53 -1.91
N LEU A 79 15.16 6.26 -1.57
CA LEU A 79 15.11 5.78 -0.18
C LEU A 79 16.42 5.96 0.59
N SER A 80 17.52 6.27 -0.10
CA SER A 80 18.81 6.60 0.52
C SER A 80 18.93 8.05 1.01
N VAL A 81 17.94 8.92 0.71
CA VAL A 81 17.92 10.33 1.11
C VAL A 81 16.79 10.53 2.13
N GLU A 82 17.14 10.95 3.35
CA GLU A 82 16.22 11.12 4.49
C GLU A 82 15.01 12.00 4.15
N ALA A 83 15.21 13.12 3.47
CA ALA A 83 14.13 13.99 3.01
C ALA A 83 13.16 13.34 2.00
N VAL A 84 13.60 12.32 1.27
CA VAL A 84 12.74 11.58 0.34
C VAL A 84 11.99 10.47 1.07
N ARG A 85 12.57 9.92 2.15
CA ARG A 85 11.89 8.96 3.01
C ARG A 85 10.69 9.64 3.70
N GLU A 86 10.89 10.84 4.23
CA GLU A 86 9.82 11.65 4.82
C GLU A 86 8.74 11.99 3.77
N ALA A 87 9.11 12.49 2.60
CA ALA A 87 8.16 12.81 1.53
C ALA A 87 7.41 11.59 0.97
N VAL A 88 8.07 10.41 0.91
CA VAL A 88 7.42 9.15 0.52
C VAL A 88 6.50 8.66 1.63
N HIS A 89 6.88 8.80 2.89
CA HIS A 89 6.04 8.52 4.04
C HIS A 89 4.77 9.39 4.00
N ASP A 90 4.92 10.71 3.84
CA ASP A 90 3.80 11.64 3.75
C ASP A 90 2.91 11.39 2.53
N PHE A 91 3.52 11.00 1.39
CA PHE A 91 2.78 10.64 0.17
C PHE A 91 1.97 9.35 0.36
N PHE A 92 2.55 8.31 0.97
CA PHE A 92 1.80 7.09 1.29
C PHE A 92 0.70 7.37 2.33
N MET A 93 0.96 8.20 3.33
CA MET A 93 -0.04 8.65 4.30
C MET A 93 -1.20 9.40 3.62
N SER A 94 -0.94 10.17 2.55
CA SER A 94 -1.97 10.91 1.80
C SER A 94 -2.75 10.08 0.79
N ILE A 95 -2.21 8.96 0.29
CA ILE A 95 -2.90 8.08 -0.68
C ILE A 95 -3.87 7.11 0.01
N PHE A 96 -3.55 6.71 1.25
CA PHE A 96 -4.45 5.88 2.05
C PHE A 96 -5.41 6.76 2.87
N GLU A 97 -6.16 7.64 2.19
CA GLU A 97 -7.15 8.52 2.84
C GLU A 97 -8.23 7.73 3.60
N ASP A 98 -8.49 6.49 3.22
CA ASP A 98 -9.57 5.70 3.81
C ASP A 98 -9.13 4.76 4.95
N HIS A 99 -7.90 4.24 4.94
CA HIS A 99 -7.39 3.34 6.01
C HIS A 99 -5.86 3.43 6.11
N THR A 100 -5.35 4.03 7.16
CA THR A 100 -3.91 4.02 7.44
C THR A 100 -3.56 2.79 8.26
N ALA A 101 -2.92 1.80 7.65
CA ALA A 101 -2.20 0.78 8.38
C ALA A 101 -0.82 1.33 8.75
N VAL A 102 -0.63 1.76 9.98
CA VAL A 102 0.71 2.06 10.51
C VAL A 102 1.35 0.74 10.87
N SER A 103 2.11 0.16 9.93
CA SER A 103 3.07 -0.88 10.28
C SER A 103 4.33 -0.17 10.77
N VAL A 104 4.72 -0.41 12.01
CA VAL A 104 6.05 -0.04 12.46
C VAL A 104 7.02 -0.90 11.67
N ASN A 105 7.68 -0.32 10.66
CA ASN A 105 8.82 -0.96 10.05
C ASN A 105 9.88 -1.05 11.14
N SER A 106 10.02 -2.22 11.75
CA SER A 106 11.17 -2.51 12.58
C SER A 106 12.42 -2.23 11.74
N ASP A 107 13.19 -1.21 12.12
CA ASP A 107 14.52 -1.00 11.55
C ASP A 107 15.24 -2.34 11.64
N THR A 108 15.68 -2.87 10.49
CA THR A 108 16.26 -4.21 10.33
C THR A 108 17.55 -4.44 11.13
N GLU A 109 17.97 -3.47 11.96
CA GLU A 109 19.15 -3.53 12.83
C GLU A 109 18.81 -3.51 14.35
N LYS A 110 17.55 -3.28 14.76
CA LYS A 110 17.16 -3.33 16.16
C LYS A 110 16.63 -4.71 16.52
N ASP A 111 17.26 -5.34 17.50
CA ASP A 111 16.82 -6.63 18.06
C ASP A 111 15.70 -6.34 19.07
N TYR A 112 14.46 -6.38 18.61
CA TYR A 112 13.28 -6.19 19.44
C TYR A 112 12.91 -7.49 20.15
N PRO A 113 12.35 -7.41 21.38
CA PRO A 113 11.86 -8.60 22.08
C PRO A 113 10.81 -9.34 21.24
N ALA A 114 11.02 -10.65 21.05
CA ALA A 114 10.06 -11.52 20.36
C ALA A 114 8.85 -11.88 21.25
N THR A 115 8.97 -11.69 22.55
CA THR A 115 7.92 -11.92 23.54
C THR A 115 7.91 -10.80 24.58
N ILE A 116 6.80 -10.64 25.30
CA ILE A 116 6.71 -9.67 26.39
C ILE A 116 7.48 -10.23 27.61
N GLU A 117 8.67 -9.68 27.84
CA GLU A 117 9.52 -10.03 29.02
C GLU A 117 9.22 -9.08 30.17
N GLU A 118 8.96 -7.81 29.91
CA GLU A 118 8.65 -6.79 30.90
C GLU A 118 7.22 -6.29 30.75
N GLU A 119 6.45 -6.38 31.82
CA GLU A 119 5.07 -5.93 31.89
C GLU A 119 4.99 -4.46 32.29
N TYR A 120 4.20 -3.70 31.56
CA TYR A 120 3.89 -2.31 31.88
C TYR A 120 2.44 -2.18 32.37
N ALA A 121 2.19 -1.14 33.15
CA ALA A 121 0.86 -0.79 33.61
C ALA A 121 0.71 0.72 33.79
N ILE A 122 -0.52 1.19 33.77
CA ILE A 122 -0.88 2.57 34.10
C ILE A 122 -0.66 2.76 35.60
N SER A 123 0.29 3.63 36.01
CA SER A 123 0.60 3.85 37.43
C SER A 123 -0.34 4.84 38.09
N ASN A 124 -0.95 5.77 37.35
CA ASN A 124 -1.88 6.79 37.86
C ASN A 124 -3.27 6.58 37.25
N LEU A 125 -3.90 5.45 37.62
CA LEU A 125 -5.28 5.19 37.23
C LEU A 125 -6.20 6.17 37.99
N PRO A 126 -7.17 6.83 37.32
CA PRO A 126 -8.10 7.74 37.99
C PRO A 126 -8.97 7.02 38.99
N ASP A 127 -9.39 7.72 40.06
CA ASP A 127 -10.23 7.17 41.10
C ASP A 127 -11.53 6.56 40.56
N GLY A 128 -11.90 5.42 41.09
CA GLY A 128 -13.14 4.71 40.75
C GLY A 128 -13.05 3.81 39.52
N PHE A 129 -11.90 3.75 38.81
CA PHE A 129 -11.68 2.75 37.78
C PHE A 129 -11.25 1.43 38.40
N GLU A 130 -11.93 0.36 38.02
CA GLU A 130 -11.64 -1.01 38.45
C GLU A 130 -11.24 -1.86 37.27
N LEU A 131 -10.24 -2.74 37.44
CA LEU A 131 -9.83 -3.72 36.44
C LEU A 131 -10.96 -4.73 36.26
N SER A 132 -11.49 -4.80 35.02
CA SER A 132 -12.59 -5.72 34.67
C SER A 132 -12.12 -6.92 33.87
N ASP A 133 -11.12 -6.71 32.99
CA ASP A 133 -10.57 -7.79 32.18
C ASP A 133 -9.06 -7.63 32.04
N TYR A 134 -8.36 -8.75 32.02
CA TYR A 134 -6.92 -8.83 31.83
C TYR A 134 -6.57 -10.09 31.04
N ASN A 135 -5.89 -9.91 29.95
CA ASN A 135 -5.39 -11.01 29.12
C ASN A 135 -3.92 -10.80 28.81
N ARG A 136 -3.14 -11.88 28.84
CA ARG A 136 -1.74 -11.88 28.43
C ARG A 136 -1.43 -13.09 27.60
N ASP A 137 -0.82 -12.87 26.46
CA ASP A 137 -0.16 -13.90 25.65
C ASP A 137 1.34 -13.55 25.44
N SER A 138 2.01 -14.28 24.56
CA SER A 138 3.45 -14.08 24.31
C SER A 138 3.80 -12.74 23.69
N GLY A 139 2.89 -12.15 22.92
CA GLY A 139 3.14 -10.93 22.13
C GLY A 139 2.25 -9.76 22.50
N THR A 140 1.25 -9.95 23.37
CA THR A 140 0.26 -8.92 23.68
C THR A 140 -0.18 -9.00 25.15
N ILE A 141 -0.32 -7.83 25.79
CA ILE A 141 -1.05 -7.66 27.04
C ILE A 141 -2.23 -6.73 26.78
N PHE A 142 -3.39 -7.11 27.31
CA PHE A 142 -4.61 -6.33 27.29
C PHE A 142 -5.15 -6.18 28.72
N ALA A 143 -5.51 -4.95 29.08
CA ALA A 143 -6.20 -4.66 30.34
C ALA A 143 -7.35 -3.67 30.11
N ALA A 144 -8.53 -4.00 30.62
CA ALA A 144 -9.72 -3.16 30.54
C ALA A 144 -10.14 -2.64 31.91
N TYR A 145 -10.30 -1.34 32.05
CA TYR A 145 -10.75 -0.68 33.27
C TYR A 145 -12.04 0.08 32.99
N PHE A 146 -12.97 -0.02 33.93
CA PHE A 146 -14.28 0.66 33.85
C PHE A 146 -14.61 1.47 35.11
N ASN A 147 -15.34 2.57 34.91
CA ASN A 147 -15.97 3.36 35.96
C ASN A 147 -17.32 3.88 35.41
N GLY A 148 -18.42 3.15 35.67
CA GLY A 148 -19.73 3.41 35.07
C GLY A 148 -19.65 3.33 33.55
N ASP A 149 -20.00 4.45 32.87
CA ASP A 149 -19.94 4.53 31.40
C ASP A 149 -18.56 4.89 30.87
N LYS A 150 -17.58 5.12 31.74
CA LYS A 150 -16.20 5.43 31.35
C LYS A 150 -15.37 4.16 31.27
N TYR A 151 -14.46 4.13 30.28
CA TYR A 151 -13.56 3.02 30.10
C TYR A 151 -12.15 3.46 29.70
N ILE A 152 -11.19 2.60 30.00
CA ILE A 152 -9.79 2.69 29.59
C ILE A 152 -9.36 1.30 29.17
N PHE A 153 -8.92 1.14 27.94
CA PHE A 153 -8.29 -0.05 27.41
C PHE A 153 -6.80 0.21 27.28
N PHE A 154 -6.00 -0.58 27.93
CA PHE A 154 -4.54 -0.56 27.83
C PHE A 154 -4.06 -1.79 27.08
N GLU A 155 -3.20 -1.58 26.11
CA GLU A 155 -2.60 -2.62 25.29
C GLU A 155 -1.08 -2.40 25.20
N GLN A 156 -0.31 -3.50 25.35
CA GLN A 156 1.12 -3.57 25.14
C GLN A 156 1.41 -4.65 24.10
N PHE A 157 2.26 -4.35 23.11
CA PHE A 157 2.58 -5.25 22.02
C PHE A 157 4.09 -5.39 21.85
N VAL A 158 4.56 -6.58 21.46
CA VAL A 158 5.83 -6.69 20.74
C VAL A 158 5.66 -6.15 19.33
N HIS A 159 6.74 -5.65 18.71
CA HIS A 159 6.68 -4.99 17.39
C HIS A 159 6.07 -5.89 16.32
N ASP A 160 6.39 -7.18 16.31
CA ASP A 160 5.87 -8.16 15.34
C ASP A 160 4.37 -8.47 15.49
N SER A 161 3.79 -8.19 16.67
CA SER A 161 2.37 -8.42 16.94
C SER A 161 1.50 -7.17 16.75
N TYR A 162 2.11 -6.00 16.52
CA TYR A 162 1.37 -4.76 16.38
C TYR A 162 0.84 -4.58 14.95
N LEU A 163 -0.46 -4.54 14.82
CA LEU A 163 -1.17 -4.15 13.60
C LEU A 163 -2.02 -2.91 13.92
N GLY A 164 -1.45 -1.74 13.72
CA GLY A 164 -2.18 -0.47 13.89
C GLY A 164 -3.04 -0.17 12.67
N TYR A 165 -4.35 -0.34 12.79
CA TYR A 165 -5.31 0.17 11.83
C TYR A 165 -5.92 1.48 12.38
N TYR A 166 -5.79 2.56 11.63
CA TYR A 166 -6.37 3.84 11.97
C TYR A 166 -7.40 4.22 10.90
N ASP A 167 -8.64 4.48 11.35
CA ASP A 167 -9.71 4.97 10.47
C ASP A 167 -9.53 6.47 10.26
N ASN A 168 -9.17 6.89 9.07
CA ASN A 168 -8.99 8.29 8.71
C ASN A 168 -10.27 8.96 8.19
N GLU A 169 -11.31 8.18 7.83
CA GLU A 169 -12.56 8.76 7.32
C GLU A 169 -13.37 9.47 8.40
N HIS A 170 -13.26 9.00 9.67
CA HIS A 170 -14.09 9.48 10.78
C HIS A 170 -13.27 9.94 11.99
N SER A 171 -11.94 10.07 11.85
CA SER A 171 -11.05 10.43 12.95
C SER A 171 -9.96 11.42 12.52
N GLU A 172 -9.55 12.28 13.43
CA GLU A 172 -8.41 13.17 13.26
C GLU A 172 -7.16 12.52 13.84
N LEU A 173 -6.07 12.49 13.07
CA LEU A 173 -4.76 12.02 13.49
C LEU A 173 -3.86 13.20 13.81
N GLU A 174 -3.18 13.13 14.96
CA GLU A 174 -2.24 14.16 15.43
C GLU A 174 -1.00 13.50 16.02
N TYR A 175 0.17 14.05 15.71
CA TYR A 175 1.43 13.69 16.35
C TYR A 175 1.74 14.67 17.47
N TYR A 176 2.10 14.15 18.63
CA TYR A 176 2.49 14.94 19.79
C TYR A 176 3.80 14.43 20.36
N THR A 177 4.78 15.32 20.55
CA THR A 177 6.05 15.01 21.22
C THR A 177 6.06 15.68 22.58
N ASP A 178 6.37 14.94 23.62
CA ASP A 178 6.46 15.50 24.97
C ASP A 178 7.85 16.09 25.28
N GLU A 179 8.02 16.65 26.46
CA GLU A 179 9.27 17.28 26.91
C GLU A 179 10.47 16.30 27.01
N SER A 180 10.19 15.00 27.11
CA SER A 180 11.22 13.95 27.15
C SER A 180 11.66 13.51 25.74
N GLY A 181 10.97 13.97 24.68
CA GLY A 181 11.17 13.56 23.31
C GLY A 181 10.37 12.30 22.92
N GLN A 182 9.48 11.83 23.82
CA GLN A 182 8.59 10.71 23.48
C GLN A 182 7.51 11.18 22.52
N GLU A 183 7.38 10.45 21.41
CA GLU A 183 6.36 10.69 20.39
C GLU A 183 5.11 9.85 20.64
N TYR A 184 3.96 10.47 20.44
CA TYR A 184 2.64 9.88 20.58
C TYR A 184 1.84 10.11 19.31
N LEU A 185 1.19 9.07 18.79
CA LEU A 185 0.19 9.18 17.74
C LEU A 185 -1.19 9.20 18.39
N ILE A 186 -1.91 10.28 18.21
CA ILE A 186 -3.22 10.51 18.80
C ILE A 186 -4.27 10.44 17.69
N GLN A 187 -5.18 9.49 17.80
CA GLN A 187 -6.38 9.41 16.98
C GLN A 187 -7.58 9.84 17.82
N SER A 188 -8.32 10.82 17.32
CA SER A 188 -9.55 11.28 17.97
C SER A 188 -10.76 10.97 17.11
N THR A 189 -11.76 10.36 17.74
CA THR A 189 -13.08 10.17 17.18
C THR A 189 -14.08 11.07 17.90
N ASN A 190 -15.35 11.05 17.49
CA ASN A 190 -16.40 11.83 18.18
C ASN A 190 -16.58 11.46 19.66
N HIS A 191 -16.13 10.28 20.09
CA HIS A 191 -16.40 9.73 21.42
C HIS A 191 -15.13 9.32 22.18
N ASP A 192 -14.04 8.97 21.47
CA ASP A 192 -12.90 8.29 22.03
C ASP A 192 -11.59 8.93 21.60
N PHE A 193 -10.56 8.76 22.44
CA PHE A 193 -9.18 9.01 22.11
C PHE A 193 -8.41 7.70 22.12
N CYS A 194 -7.72 7.39 21.04
CA CYS A 194 -6.79 6.29 20.93
C CYS A 194 -5.38 6.87 20.79
N ILE A 195 -4.49 6.59 21.73
CA ILE A 195 -3.13 7.10 21.76
C ILE A 195 -2.16 5.93 21.73
N SER A 196 -1.26 5.92 20.75
CA SER A 196 -0.22 4.90 20.59
C SER A 196 1.16 5.53 20.69
N TRP A 197 2.13 4.80 21.24
CA TRP A 197 3.52 5.20 21.31
C TRP A 197 4.44 3.97 21.39
N ASP A 198 5.70 4.18 21.03
CA ASP A 198 6.77 3.20 21.10
C ASP A 198 7.83 3.69 22.11
N ASN A 199 8.20 2.87 23.09
CA ASN A 199 9.27 3.20 24.04
C ASN A 199 10.65 2.69 23.60
N GLY A 200 10.75 2.11 22.40
CA GLY A 200 11.95 1.51 21.84
C GLY A 200 12.13 0.02 22.08
N GLU A 201 11.24 -0.61 22.89
CA GLU A 201 11.19 -2.05 23.15
C GLU A 201 9.81 -2.61 22.83
N TYR A 202 8.74 -1.88 23.20
CA TYR A 202 7.35 -2.28 23.03
C TYR A 202 6.51 -1.14 22.48
N ILE A 203 5.44 -1.51 21.82
CA ILE A 203 4.41 -0.58 21.37
C ILE A 203 3.26 -0.63 22.36
N PHE A 204 2.77 0.53 22.72
CA PHE A 204 1.65 0.71 23.64
C PHE A 204 0.49 1.41 22.95
N LYS A 205 -0.70 1.13 23.45
CA LYS A 205 -1.92 1.79 22.99
C LYS A 205 -2.88 1.95 24.16
N ILE A 206 -3.43 3.15 24.32
CA ILE A 206 -4.52 3.43 25.25
C ILE A 206 -5.70 3.97 24.48
N THR A 207 -6.85 3.31 24.62
CA THR A 207 -8.13 3.79 24.10
C THR A 207 -9.05 4.13 25.26
N SER A 208 -9.62 5.33 25.27
CA SER A 208 -10.55 5.75 26.33
C SER A 208 -11.58 6.76 25.84
N ASN A 209 -12.72 6.84 26.51
CA ASN A 209 -13.73 7.88 26.36
C ASN A 209 -13.54 9.07 27.33
N LEU A 210 -12.33 9.20 27.90
CA LEU A 210 -11.91 10.38 28.64
C LEU A 210 -11.52 11.49 27.66
N ASN A 211 -11.32 12.71 28.18
CA ASN A 211 -10.78 13.79 27.34
C ASN A 211 -9.30 13.55 26.96
N LYS A 212 -8.83 14.18 25.92
CA LYS A 212 -7.48 14.06 25.38
C LYS A 212 -6.38 14.23 26.45
N LYS A 213 -6.53 15.24 27.31
CA LYS A 213 -5.53 15.56 28.34
C LYS A 213 -5.39 14.42 29.36
N ASP A 214 -6.52 13.89 29.82
CA ASP A 214 -6.53 12.81 30.80
C ASP A 214 -6.02 11.51 30.15
N THR A 215 -6.43 11.19 28.94
CA THR A 215 -5.90 10.03 28.21
C THR A 215 -4.39 10.12 27.99
N LEU A 216 -3.87 11.29 27.59
CA LEU A 216 -2.43 11.50 27.44
C LEU A 216 -1.68 11.40 28.78
N SER A 217 -2.30 11.82 29.89
CA SER A 217 -1.73 11.65 31.23
C SER A 217 -1.60 10.19 31.62
N LEU A 218 -2.56 9.32 31.22
CA LEU A 218 -2.45 7.86 31.41
C LEU A 218 -1.25 7.29 30.66
N CYS A 219 -1.08 7.68 29.38
CA CYS A 219 0.07 7.24 28.58
C CYS A 219 1.39 7.60 29.24
N LYS A 220 1.55 8.85 29.71
CA LYS A 220 2.74 9.34 30.41
C LYS A 220 2.97 8.67 31.76
N SER A 221 1.93 8.12 32.38
CA SER A 221 2.01 7.43 33.66
C SER A 221 2.28 5.92 33.54
N THR A 222 2.37 5.39 32.31
CA THR A 222 2.65 3.99 32.06
C THR A 222 4.10 3.65 32.46
N LYS A 223 4.27 2.63 33.29
CA LYS A 223 5.58 2.20 33.80
C LYS A 223 5.64 0.69 33.89
N SER A 224 6.85 0.16 33.91
CA SER A 224 7.14 -1.22 34.26
C SER A 224 6.60 -1.53 35.66
N LYS A 225 6.04 -2.74 35.81
CA LYS A 225 5.55 -3.25 37.07
C LYS A 225 6.66 -3.68 38.02
#